data_ccf1d7f2610aca4dcb41538004d77155
#
_entry.id   ccf1d7f2610aca4dcb41538004d77155
#
_cell.length_a   1.000
_cell.length_b   1.000
_cell.length_c   1.000
_cell.angle_alpha   90.00
_cell.angle_beta   90.00
_cell.angle_gamma   90.00
#
_symmetry.space_group_name_H-M   'P 1'
#
loop_
_entity.id
_entity.type
_entity.pdbx_description
1 polymer ?
#
loop_
_entity_poly.entity_id
_entity_poly.type
_entity_poly.pdbx_seq_one_letter_code
_entity_poly.pdbx_strand_id
1 'polypeptide(L)'
;FLITTDKDTQISAKVIAIAGGLGNFEPRKPVIDDLNKFEDNGVQYSIVDPKKFQGKNVVISGGGDSALDWTIVLSEIANKVTLIHRRNQFRGAVDSVNKIQQLKDKNKLDIITPAVLKKLNGKNKLESIDLAIDNEIINIPTDYLIPLYGLVPKMDVFKSWGLEIEKNAIKVNNSLDYQTNKEGIYAIGDINYYPGKLKLILSGFHEAAIMCHSAYQIINPGKKHVL
;
A
#
# COMPACT_ATOMS: atom_id res chain seq x y z
N PHE A 1 20.89 16.31 16.76
CA PHE A 1 20.41 14.94 16.77
C PHE A 1 21.54 13.97 16.47
N LEU A 2 21.51 12.80 17.08
CA LEU A 2 22.35 11.66 16.73
C LEU A 2 21.42 10.55 16.23
N ILE A 3 21.57 10.16 14.97
CA ILE A 3 20.77 9.11 14.33
C ILE A 3 21.66 7.88 14.19
N THR A 4 21.18 6.72 14.64
CA THR A 4 21.84 5.43 14.41
C THR A 4 21.00 4.60 13.44
N THR A 5 21.62 4.12 12.37
CA THR A 5 20.96 3.24 11.39
C THR A 5 20.94 1.81 11.88
N ASP A 6 20.19 0.94 11.18
CA ASP A 6 20.17 -0.51 11.40
C ASP A 6 21.52 -1.23 11.13
N LYS A 7 22.49 -0.50 10.53
CA LYS A 7 23.86 -0.95 10.30
C LYS A 7 24.86 -0.27 11.25
N ASP A 8 24.40 0.24 12.38
CA ASP A 8 25.19 0.94 13.40
C ASP A 8 25.93 2.19 12.90
N THR A 9 25.57 2.72 11.73
CA THR A 9 26.13 3.98 11.25
C THR A 9 25.52 5.13 12.02
N GLN A 10 26.36 5.98 12.61
CA GLN A 10 25.93 7.17 13.34
C GLN A 10 26.05 8.43 12.48
N ILE A 11 24.99 9.23 12.48
CA ILE A 11 24.90 10.50 11.75
C ILE A 11 24.53 11.61 12.72
N SER A 12 25.36 12.65 12.82
CA SER A 12 25.04 13.85 13.59
C SER A 12 24.39 14.90 12.66
N ALA A 13 23.23 15.41 13.06
CA ALA A 13 22.49 16.41 12.27
C ALA A 13 21.85 17.47 13.18
N LYS A 14 21.77 18.72 12.72
CA LYS A 14 21.02 19.79 13.40
C LYS A 14 19.53 19.68 13.16
N VAL A 15 19.13 19.16 12.01
CA VAL A 15 17.75 19.05 11.54
C VAL A 15 17.54 17.66 10.91
N ILE A 16 16.36 17.10 11.05
CA ILE A 16 15.94 15.85 10.41
C ILE A 16 14.74 16.15 9.52
N ALA A 17 14.83 15.79 8.23
CA ALA A 17 13.71 15.80 7.29
C ALA A 17 13.27 14.37 6.96
N ILE A 18 12.06 13.99 7.37
CA ILE A 18 11.47 12.68 7.09
C ILE A 18 10.66 12.78 5.80
N ALA A 19 11.20 12.24 4.70
CA ALA A 19 10.60 12.23 3.37
C ALA A 19 10.36 10.80 2.86
N GLY A 20 9.94 9.91 3.75
CA GLY A 20 9.88 8.47 3.53
C GLY A 20 8.66 7.97 2.72
N GLY A 21 7.85 8.84 2.11
CA GLY A 21 6.65 8.44 1.38
C GLY A 21 5.68 7.67 2.29
N LEU A 22 5.33 6.43 1.95
CA LEU A 22 4.53 5.56 2.82
C LEU A 22 5.36 4.96 3.97
N GLY A 23 6.67 5.25 4.05
CA GLY A 23 7.58 4.65 5.03
C GLY A 23 7.82 3.17 4.77
N ASN A 24 8.21 2.44 5.81
CA ASN A 24 8.16 0.98 5.79
C ASN A 24 6.68 0.55 5.86
N PHE A 25 6.25 -0.26 4.92
CA PHE A 25 4.86 -0.69 4.83
C PHE A 25 4.76 -2.20 4.67
N GLU A 26 3.63 -2.75 5.10
CA GLU A 26 3.26 -4.14 4.85
C GLU A 26 1.97 -4.22 4.05
N PRO A 27 1.81 -5.23 3.20
CA PRO A 27 0.54 -5.50 2.56
C PRO A 27 -0.51 -5.84 3.63
N ARG A 28 -1.70 -5.29 3.47
CA ARG A 28 -2.83 -5.68 4.32
C ARG A 28 -3.21 -7.12 3.99
N LYS A 29 -3.06 -8.00 4.98
CA LYS A 29 -3.34 -9.42 4.85
C LYS A 29 -4.83 -9.72 5.05
N PRO A 30 -5.39 -10.75 4.39
CA PRO A 30 -6.70 -11.28 4.73
C PRO A 30 -6.68 -11.87 6.15
N VAL A 31 -7.80 -11.72 6.86
CA VAL A 31 -7.98 -12.31 8.19
C VAL A 31 -8.64 -13.67 8.01
N ILE A 32 -7.83 -14.70 7.83
CA ILE A 32 -8.23 -16.10 7.63
C ILE A 32 -7.23 -17.02 8.32
N ASP A 33 -7.71 -18.19 8.73
CA ASP A 33 -6.88 -19.20 9.35
C ASP A 33 -5.86 -19.77 8.36
N ASP A 34 -4.74 -20.29 8.87
CA ASP A 34 -3.69 -20.96 8.11
C ASP A 34 -3.04 -20.14 6.97
N LEU A 35 -3.22 -18.81 6.94
CA LEU A 35 -2.65 -17.96 5.90
C LEU A 35 -1.14 -18.15 5.75
N ASN A 36 -0.42 -18.22 6.87
CA ASN A 36 1.04 -18.36 6.90
C ASN A 36 1.56 -19.63 6.20
N LYS A 37 0.75 -20.70 6.17
CA LYS A 37 1.09 -21.93 5.48
C LYS A 37 1.22 -21.75 3.96
N PHE A 38 0.48 -20.82 3.40
CA PHE A 38 0.37 -20.58 1.96
C PHE A 38 1.13 -19.33 1.50
N GLU A 39 1.66 -18.51 2.42
CA GLU A 39 2.58 -17.43 2.07
C GLU A 39 3.79 -18.02 1.35
N ASP A 40 4.18 -17.46 0.21
CA ASP A 40 5.16 -17.97 -0.75
C ASP A 40 4.81 -19.33 -1.43
N ASN A 41 3.78 -20.03 -0.97
CA ASN A 41 3.29 -21.31 -1.51
C ASN A 41 1.92 -21.18 -2.18
N GLY A 42 1.66 -20.06 -2.85
CA GLY A 42 0.41 -19.78 -3.56
C GLY A 42 -0.22 -18.44 -3.19
N VAL A 43 0.06 -17.87 -2.00
CA VAL A 43 -0.36 -16.51 -1.67
C VAL A 43 0.79 -15.53 -1.90
N GLN A 44 0.54 -14.47 -2.65
CA GLN A 44 1.51 -13.42 -2.95
C GLN A 44 0.87 -12.04 -2.85
N TYR A 45 1.58 -11.08 -2.25
CA TYR A 45 1.06 -9.72 -2.04
C TYR A 45 1.59 -8.70 -3.05
N SER A 46 2.49 -9.12 -3.93
CA SER A 46 3.06 -8.30 -4.99
C SER A 46 3.38 -9.17 -6.20
N ILE A 47 3.38 -8.56 -7.37
CA ILE A 47 3.73 -9.21 -8.63
C ILE A 47 5.03 -8.57 -9.10
N VAL A 48 6.13 -9.32 -9.04
CA VAL A 48 7.46 -8.89 -9.51
C VAL A 48 7.68 -9.33 -10.94
N ASP A 49 7.36 -10.60 -11.24
CA ASP A 49 7.43 -11.16 -12.59
C ASP A 49 6.08 -11.76 -12.99
N PRO A 50 5.34 -11.10 -13.89
CA PRO A 50 4.04 -11.60 -14.37
C PRO A 50 4.13 -12.96 -15.09
N LYS A 51 5.27 -13.30 -15.69
CA LYS A 51 5.46 -14.57 -16.43
C LYS A 51 5.33 -15.79 -15.53
N LYS A 52 5.55 -15.64 -14.21
CA LYS A 52 5.36 -16.69 -13.21
C LYS A 52 3.92 -17.27 -13.23
N PHE A 53 2.96 -16.49 -13.66
CA PHE A 53 1.53 -16.86 -13.68
C PHE A 53 1.08 -17.46 -15.00
N GLN A 54 1.98 -17.63 -15.97
CA GLN A 54 1.66 -18.21 -17.27
C GLN A 54 1.08 -19.63 -17.10
N GLY A 55 -0.09 -19.85 -17.69
CA GLY A 55 -0.82 -21.12 -17.63
C GLY A 55 -1.37 -21.49 -16.23
N LYS A 56 -1.40 -20.54 -15.29
CA LYS A 56 -1.91 -20.73 -13.92
C LYS A 56 -3.32 -20.19 -13.74
N ASN A 57 -4.05 -20.77 -12.80
CA ASN A 57 -5.31 -20.22 -12.31
C ASN A 57 -5.00 -19.24 -11.19
N VAL A 58 -5.40 -17.99 -11.36
CA VAL A 58 -5.06 -16.89 -10.45
C VAL A 58 -6.32 -16.23 -9.93
N VAL A 59 -6.42 -16.09 -8.63
CA VAL A 59 -7.45 -15.27 -8.00
C VAL A 59 -6.83 -13.97 -7.52
N ILE A 60 -7.36 -12.84 -7.97
CA ILE A 60 -7.03 -11.51 -7.46
C ILE A 60 -8.13 -11.07 -6.52
N SER A 61 -7.77 -10.72 -5.29
CA SER A 61 -8.72 -10.23 -4.29
C SER A 61 -8.48 -8.77 -3.99
N GLY A 62 -9.41 -7.91 -4.39
CA GLY A 62 -9.30 -6.47 -4.22
C GLY A 62 -10.32 -5.70 -5.05
N GLY A 63 -10.34 -4.37 -4.90
CA GLY A 63 -11.28 -3.53 -5.65
C GLY A 63 -10.79 -2.10 -5.87
N GLY A 64 -9.50 -1.85 -5.67
CA GLY A 64 -8.81 -0.60 -6.02
C GLY A 64 -7.98 -0.76 -7.30
N ASP A 65 -7.31 0.33 -7.72
CA ASP A 65 -6.56 0.40 -8.98
C ASP A 65 -5.58 -0.76 -9.16
N SER A 66 -4.75 -1.06 -8.14
CA SER A 66 -3.80 -2.17 -8.23
C SER A 66 -4.45 -3.53 -8.54
N ALA A 67 -5.64 -3.80 -7.97
CA ALA A 67 -6.35 -5.06 -8.23
C ALA A 67 -6.88 -5.10 -9.66
N LEU A 68 -7.43 -3.99 -10.16
CA LEU A 68 -7.96 -3.90 -11.51
C LEU A 68 -6.86 -3.98 -12.56
N ASP A 69 -5.77 -3.23 -12.37
CA ASP A 69 -4.65 -3.19 -13.30
C ASP A 69 -3.96 -4.56 -13.43
N TRP A 70 -3.70 -5.23 -12.30
CA TRP A 70 -3.13 -6.57 -12.34
C TRP A 70 -4.11 -7.63 -12.90
N THR A 71 -5.41 -7.46 -12.70
CA THR A 71 -6.42 -8.32 -13.34
C THR A 71 -6.35 -8.20 -14.85
N ILE A 72 -6.23 -6.97 -15.38
CA ILE A 72 -6.11 -6.71 -16.80
C ILE A 72 -4.82 -7.37 -17.36
N VAL A 73 -3.68 -7.13 -16.72
CA VAL A 73 -2.39 -7.67 -17.17
C VAL A 73 -2.39 -9.20 -17.15
N LEU A 74 -2.83 -9.80 -16.05
CA LEU A 74 -2.79 -11.26 -15.90
C LEU A 74 -3.83 -11.97 -16.76
N SER A 75 -4.92 -11.33 -17.16
CA SER A 75 -5.91 -11.92 -18.08
C SER A 75 -5.34 -12.28 -19.46
N GLU A 76 -4.21 -11.69 -19.84
CA GLU A 76 -3.50 -11.99 -21.10
C GLU A 76 -2.44 -13.10 -20.94
N ILE A 77 -2.06 -13.45 -19.70
CA ILE A 77 -0.91 -14.32 -19.38
C ILE A 77 -1.34 -15.62 -18.72
N ALA A 78 -2.25 -15.53 -17.76
CA ALA A 78 -2.71 -16.67 -16.97
C ALA A 78 -3.65 -17.59 -17.77
N ASN A 79 -3.80 -18.84 -17.33
CA ASN A 79 -4.82 -19.73 -17.87
C ASN A 79 -6.22 -19.20 -17.57
N LYS A 80 -6.45 -18.81 -16.32
CA LYS A 80 -7.70 -18.20 -15.86
C LYS A 80 -7.43 -17.17 -14.78
N VAL A 81 -8.11 -16.02 -14.86
CA VAL A 81 -8.12 -15.01 -13.82
C VAL A 81 -9.52 -14.90 -13.24
N THR A 82 -9.61 -14.87 -11.92
CA THR A 82 -10.85 -14.58 -11.20
C THR A 82 -10.63 -13.37 -10.29
N LEU A 83 -11.35 -12.28 -10.55
CA LEU A 83 -11.35 -11.11 -9.69
C LEU A 83 -12.48 -11.23 -8.65
N ILE A 84 -12.11 -11.19 -7.38
CA ILE A 84 -13.07 -11.20 -6.28
C ILE A 84 -13.05 -9.89 -5.50
N HIS A 85 -14.21 -9.41 -5.09
CA HIS A 85 -14.33 -8.22 -4.25
C HIS A 85 -15.51 -8.34 -3.30
N ARG A 86 -15.34 -7.83 -2.05
CA ARG A 86 -16.38 -7.90 -1.00
C ARG A 86 -17.59 -6.96 -1.22
N ARG A 87 -17.51 -6.04 -2.18
CA ARG A 87 -18.58 -5.08 -2.50
C ARG A 87 -18.95 -5.19 -3.97
N ASN A 88 -20.14 -4.76 -4.33
CA ASN A 88 -20.59 -4.74 -5.72
C ASN A 88 -19.90 -3.68 -6.57
N GLN A 89 -19.26 -2.68 -5.96
CA GLN A 89 -18.64 -1.58 -6.67
C GLN A 89 -17.12 -1.56 -6.43
N PHE A 90 -16.37 -1.43 -7.52
CA PHE A 90 -14.95 -1.17 -7.50
C PHE A 90 -14.64 0.31 -7.23
N ARG A 91 -13.45 0.60 -6.69
CA ARG A 91 -12.99 1.97 -6.38
C ARG A 91 -11.84 2.43 -7.29
N GLY A 92 -11.48 1.63 -8.26
CA GLY A 92 -10.44 1.98 -9.23
C GLY A 92 -10.95 2.92 -10.31
N ALA A 93 -10.05 3.34 -11.19
CA ALA A 93 -10.34 4.23 -12.31
C ALA A 93 -11.45 3.66 -13.20
N VAL A 94 -12.33 4.54 -13.68
CA VAL A 94 -13.49 4.16 -14.51
C VAL A 94 -13.05 3.37 -15.74
N ASP A 95 -11.95 3.76 -16.37
CA ASP A 95 -11.42 3.07 -17.56
C ASP A 95 -10.98 1.64 -17.24
N SER A 96 -10.32 1.41 -16.09
CA SER A 96 -9.95 0.06 -15.63
C SER A 96 -11.19 -0.79 -15.36
N VAL A 97 -12.22 -0.21 -14.72
CA VAL A 97 -13.51 -0.89 -14.48
C VAL A 97 -14.18 -1.30 -15.77
N ASN A 98 -14.25 -0.39 -16.75
CA ASN A 98 -14.84 -0.69 -18.08
C ASN A 98 -14.06 -1.78 -18.80
N LYS A 99 -12.74 -1.76 -18.73
CA LYS A 99 -11.88 -2.76 -19.38
C LYS A 99 -12.04 -4.16 -18.79
N ILE A 100 -12.11 -4.30 -17.46
CA ILE A 100 -12.36 -5.61 -16.85
C ILE A 100 -13.75 -6.15 -17.20
N GLN A 101 -14.76 -5.29 -17.33
CA GLN A 101 -16.09 -5.72 -17.79
C GLN A 101 -16.05 -6.25 -19.23
N GLN A 102 -15.38 -5.55 -20.15
CA GLN A 102 -15.18 -6.02 -21.52
C GLN A 102 -14.42 -7.36 -21.59
N LEU A 103 -13.42 -7.57 -20.71
CA LEU A 103 -12.69 -8.83 -20.63
C LEU A 103 -13.59 -9.97 -20.10
N LYS A 104 -14.45 -9.70 -19.11
CA LYS A 104 -15.46 -10.64 -18.65
C LYS A 104 -16.42 -11.04 -19.76
N ASP A 105 -16.96 -10.08 -20.52
CA ASP A 105 -17.89 -10.32 -21.61
C ASP A 105 -17.25 -11.18 -22.74
N LYS A 106 -15.92 -11.12 -22.88
CA LYS A 106 -15.13 -11.97 -23.79
C LYS A 106 -14.71 -13.31 -23.17
N ASN A 107 -15.18 -13.66 -21.96
CA ASN A 107 -14.82 -14.86 -21.20
C ASN A 107 -13.31 -14.99 -20.91
N LYS A 108 -12.59 -13.86 -20.84
CA LYS A 108 -11.14 -13.85 -20.52
C LYS A 108 -10.87 -13.82 -19.00
N LEU A 109 -11.85 -13.41 -18.21
CA LEU A 109 -11.80 -13.44 -16.76
C LEU A 109 -13.17 -13.64 -16.13
N ASP A 110 -13.19 -14.11 -14.90
CA ASP A 110 -14.38 -14.14 -14.06
C ASP A 110 -14.37 -13.00 -13.04
N ILE A 111 -15.55 -12.42 -12.78
CA ILE A 111 -15.76 -11.43 -11.72
C ILE A 111 -16.79 -11.99 -10.76
N ILE A 112 -16.41 -12.13 -9.48
CA ILE A 112 -17.32 -12.62 -8.43
C ILE A 112 -17.44 -11.54 -7.35
N THR A 113 -18.56 -10.85 -7.33
CA THR A 113 -18.87 -9.75 -6.42
C THR A 113 -20.36 -9.72 -6.10
N PRO A 114 -20.76 -9.54 -4.84
CA PRO A 114 -19.92 -9.49 -3.64
C PRO A 114 -19.43 -10.88 -3.25
N ALA A 115 -18.16 -10.99 -2.83
CA ALA A 115 -17.60 -12.24 -2.35
C ALA A 115 -16.58 -12.00 -1.23
N VAL A 116 -16.56 -12.86 -0.24
CA VAL A 116 -15.64 -12.79 0.90
C VAL A 116 -14.81 -14.05 0.97
N LEU A 117 -13.48 -13.89 0.94
CA LEU A 117 -12.56 -15.00 1.15
C LEU A 117 -12.73 -15.59 2.55
N LYS A 118 -12.92 -16.91 2.66
CA LYS A 118 -13.15 -17.61 3.92
C LYS A 118 -12.05 -18.57 4.29
N LYS A 119 -11.51 -19.30 3.32
CA LYS A 119 -10.54 -20.36 3.59
C LYS A 119 -9.59 -20.58 2.41
N LEU A 120 -8.40 -21.04 2.73
CA LEU A 120 -7.40 -21.55 1.78
C LEU A 120 -7.30 -23.06 1.93
N ASN A 121 -7.25 -23.78 0.83
CA ASN A 121 -7.19 -25.25 0.83
C ASN A 121 -5.96 -25.72 0.05
N GLY A 122 -5.33 -26.79 0.56
CA GLY A 122 -4.15 -27.43 -0.04
C GLY A 122 -3.26 -28.09 1.01
N LYS A 123 -2.37 -28.96 0.55
CA LYS A 123 -1.41 -29.64 1.44
C LYS A 123 -0.11 -28.84 1.58
N ASN A 124 0.70 -28.77 0.54
CA ASN A 124 2.00 -28.10 0.53
C ASN A 124 1.97 -26.76 -0.21
N LYS A 125 0.99 -26.54 -1.07
CA LYS A 125 0.73 -25.33 -1.82
C LYS A 125 -0.76 -25.06 -1.88
N LEU A 126 -1.12 -23.86 -2.29
CA LEU A 126 -2.52 -23.52 -2.54
C LEU A 126 -3.07 -24.36 -3.70
N GLU A 127 -4.26 -24.91 -3.52
CA GLU A 127 -4.96 -25.73 -4.51
C GLU A 127 -6.35 -25.17 -4.81
N SER A 128 -7.02 -24.57 -3.81
CA SER A 128 -8.29 -23.88 -3.99
C SER A 128 -8.57 -22.89 -2.86
N ILE A 129 -9.56 -22.04 -3.05
CA ILE A 129 -10.08 -21.12 -2.05
C ILE A 129 -11.57 -21.31 -1.86
N ASP A 130 -12.07 -21.06 -0.65
CA ASP A 130 -13.50 -21.00 -0.36
C ASP A 130 -13.94 -19.55 -0.25
N LEU A 131 -15.00 -19.19 -0.99
CA LEU A 131 -15.62 -17.88 -0.98
C LEU A 131 -17.03 -17.96 -0.42
N ALA A 132 -17.38 -17.02 0.46
CA ALA A 132 -18.77 -16.80 0.81
C ALA A 132 -19.40 -15.80 -0.16
N ILE A 133 -20.51 -16.20 -0.78
CA ILE A 133 -21.37 -15.39 -1.63
C ILE A 133 -22.77 -15.51 -1.06
N ASP A 134 -23.34 -14.40 -0.60
CA ASP A 134 -24.59 -14.41 0.17
C ASP A 134 -24.51 -15.38 1.37
N ASN A 135 -25.26 -16.47 1.36
CA ASN A 135 -25.25 -17.50 2.41
C ASN A 135 -24.61 -18.83 1.97
N GLU A 136 -23.99 -18.86 0.81
CA GLU A 136 -23.39 -20.07 0.25
C GLU A 136 -21.86 -19.99 0.27
N ILE A 137 -21.22 -21.16 0.38
CA ILE A 137 -19.78 -21.30 0.23
C ILE A 137 -19.50 -21.99 -1.10
N ILE A 138 -18.74 -21.33 -1.97
CA ILE A 138 -18.26 -21.93 -3.21
C ILE A 138 -16.75 -22.16 -3.12
N ASN A 139 -16.30 -23.27 -3.69
CA ASN A 139 -14.86 -23.58 -3.82
C ASN A 139 -14.36 -23.24 -5.23
N ILE A 140 -13.24 -22.55 -5.32
CA ILE A 140 -12.62 -22.15 -6.59
C ILE A 140 -11.21 -22.74 -6.68
N PRO A 141 -10.93 -23.64 -7.64
CA PRO A 141 -9.59 -24.13 -7.91
C PRO A 141 -8.66 -22.97 -8.26
N THR A 142 -7.48 -22.92 -7.62
CA THR A 142 -6.58 -21.78 -7.72
C THR A 142 -5.14 -22.18 -7.42
N ASP A 143 -4.20 -21.82 -8.30
CA ASP A 143 -2.76 -21.97 -8.05
C ASP A 143 -2.21 -20.79 -7.23
N TYR A 144 -2.75 -19.59 -7.43
CA TYR A 144 -2.31 -18.37 -6.77
C TYR A 144 -3.46 -17.49 -6.31
N LEU A 145 -3.35 -16.99 -5.09
CA LEU A 145 -4.17 -15.91 -4.55
C LEU A 145 -3.31 -14.67 -4.38
N ILE A 146 -3.77 -13.52 -4.91
CA ILE A 146 -3.09 -12.24 -4.83
C ILE A 146 -4.02 -11.23 -4.13
N PRO A 147 -3.90 -11.08 -2.79
CA PRO A 147 -4.68 -10.09 -2.04
C PRO A 147 -4.07 -8.70 -2.25
N LEU A 148 -4.82 -7.80 -2.87
CA LEU A 148 -4.45 -6.40 -3.12
C LEU A 148 -5.39 -5.45 -2.33
N TYR A 149 -5.25 -5.48 -1.00
CA TYR A 149 -6.10 -4.74 -0.05
C TYR A 149 -5.52 -3.38 0.35
N GLY A 150 -4.39 -2.99 -0.26
CA GLY A 150 -3.62 -1.81 0.07
C GLY A 150 -2.51 -2.10 1.09
N LEU A 151 -1.79 -1.04 1.43
CA LEU A 151 -0.60 -1.09 2.26
C LEU A 151 -0.89 -0.46 3.63
N VAL A 152 -0.22 -0.96 4.66
CA VAL A 152 -0.27 -0.41 6.02
C VAL A 152 1.11 0.12 6.38
N PRO A 153 1.27 1.44 6.55
CA PRO A 153 2.53 2.02 6.99
C PRO A 153 2.89 1.55 8.41
N LYS A 154 4.16 1.21 8.62
CA LYS A 154 4.72 0.93 9.95
C LYS A 154 5.27 2.21 10.55
N MET A 155 4.65 2.66 11.64
CA MET A 155 5.01 3.91 12.32
C MET A 155 5.78 3.70 13.62
N ASP A 156 6.21 2.47 13.94
CA ASP A 156 6.77 2.13 15.24
C ASP A 156 8.08 2.86 15.52
N VAL A 157 8.95 3.00 14.53
CA VAL A 157 10.21 3.78 14.64
C VAL A 157 9.90 5.23 14.98
N PHE A 158 8.94 5.86 14.32
CA PHE A 158 8.60 7.26 14.57
C PHE A 158 7.91 7.45 15.93
N LYS A 159 7.09 6.49 16.35
CA LYS A 159 6.52 6.44 17.70
C LYS A 159 7.61 6.32 18.76
N SER A 160 8.64 5.50 18.54
CA SER A 160 9.77 5.36 19.46
C SER A 160 10.59 6.64 19.59
N TRP A 161 10.58 7.49 18.56
CA TRP A 161 11.16 8.84 18.64
C TRP A 161 10.25 9.83 19.37
N GLY A 162 9.05 9.41 19.81
CA GLY A 162 8.06 10.25 20.48
C GLY A 162 7.37 11.24 19.54
N LEU A 163 7.28 10.93 18.25
CA LEU A 163 6.53 11.72 17.29
C LEU A 163 5.03 11.42 17.39
N GLU A 164 4.21 12.46 17.27
CA GLU A 164 2.76 12.29 17.20
C GLU A 164 2.34 11.66 15.87
N ILE A 165 1.55 10.58 15.97
CA ILE A 165 1.02 9.86 14.81
C ILE A 165 -0.49 10.03 14.76
N GLU A 166 -1.00 10.49 13.62
CA GLU A 166 -2.43 10.61 13.34
C GLU A 166 -2.74 10.01 11.96
N LYS A 167 -3.82 9.22 11.86
CA LYS A 167 -4.24 8.51 10.62
C LYS A 167 -3.12 7.71 9.94
N ASN A 168 -2.27 7.04 10.74
CA ASN A 168 -1.10 6.29 10.29
C ASN A 168 -0.08 7.14 9.51
N ALA A 169 0.10 8.38 9.91
CA ALA A 169 1.09 9.31 9.36
C ALA A 169 1.63 10.22 10.47
N ILE A 170 2.77 10.85 10.25
CA ILE A 170 3.39 11.76 11.21
C ILE A 170 2.62 13.08 11.19
N LYS A 171 2.04 13.46 12.33
CA LYS A 171 1.35 14.74 12.46
C LYS A 171 2.34 15.90 12.42
N VAL A 172 2.01 16.91 11.62
CA VAL A 172 2.84 18.11 11.46
C VAL A 172 2.02 19.39 11.55
N ASN A 173 2.72 20.49 11.81
CA ASN A 173 2.16 21.83 11.76
C ASN A 173 2.18 22.36 10.32
N ASN A 174 1.04 22.36 9.64
CA ASN A 174 0.92 22.82 8.26
C ASN A 174 0.76 24.33 8.09
N SER A 175 0.51 25.05 9.18
CA SER A 175 0.33 26.51 9.13
C SER A 175 1.65 27.28 9.13
N LEU A 176 2.76 26.61 9.44
CA LEU A 176 4.08 27.23 9.55
C LEU A 176 5.12 26.61 8.63
N ASP A 177 5.51 25.36 8.91
CA ASP A 177 6.73 24.81 8.33
C ASP A 177 6.80 23.29 8.21
N TYR A 178 5.75 22.57 8.52
CA TYR A 178 5.70 21.10 8.53
C TYR A 178 6.60 20.45 9.60
N GLN A 179 6.93 21.15 10.67
CA GLN A 179 7.55 20.55 11.83
C GLN A 179 6.61 19.56 12.52
N THR A 180 7.20 18.53 13.10
CA THR A 180 6.53 17.61 14.01
C THR A 180 6.35 18.26 15.38
N ASN A 181 5.87 17.49 16.37
CA ASN A 181 5.84 17.93 17.77
C ASN A 181 7.25 18.06 18.39
N LYS A 182 8.31 17.79 17.65
CA LYS A 182 9.71 17.96 18.06
C LYS A 182 10.40 18.99 17.19
N GLU A 183 10.93 20.05 17.82
CA GLU A 183 11.68 21.08 17.14
C GLU A 183 12.86 20.51 16.34
N GLY A 184 13.06 20.97 15.11
CA GLY A 184 14.10 20.50 14.21
C GLY A 184 13.83 19.17 13.54
N ILE A 185 12.68 18.52 13.79
CA ILE A 185 12.25 17.33 13.06
C ILE A 185 11.03 17.67 12.20
N TYR A 186 11.16 17.49 10.91
CA TYR A 186 10.16 17.76 9.89
C TYR A 186 9.67 16.46 9.24
N ALA A 187 8.43 16.45 8.75
CA ALA A 187 7.95 15.37 7.91
C ALA A 187 7.21 15.95 6.70
N ILE A 188 7.58 15.48 5.50
CA ILE A 188 7.09 15.99 4.21
C ILE A 188 6.66 14.85 3.28
N GLY A 189 5.75 15.13 2.34
CA GLY A 189 5.22 14.15 1.40
C GLY A 189 4.19 13.22 2.06
N ASP A 190 4.02 12.01 1.53
CA ASP A 190 2.95 11.09 1.93
C ASP A 190 3.07 10.55 3.36
N ILE A 191 4.25 10.70 3.99
CA ILE A 191 4.51 10.27 5.36
C ILE A 191 3.84 11.16 6.40
N ASN A 192 3.54 12.43 6.07
CA ASN A 192 2.96 13.37 7.01
C ASN A 192 1.42 13.41 6.95
N TYR A 193 0.84 13.98 8.00
CA TYR A 193 -0.59 14.28 8.09
C TYR A 193 -0.84 15.65 8.71
N TYR A 194 -1.77 16.37 8.10
CA TYR A 194 -2.41 17.58 8.60
C TYR A 194 -3.82 17.70 7.99
N PRO A 195 -4.74 18.49 8.57
CA PRO A 195 -6.06 18.74 7.99
C PRO A 195 -5.96 19.31 6.57
N GLY A 196 -6.68 18.71 5.63
CA GLY A 196 -6.65 19.12 4.21
C GLY A 196 -5.49 18.54 3.40
N LYS A 197 -4.68 17.62 3.96
CA LYS A 197 -3.59 16.96 3.22
C LYS A 197 -4.05 16.25 1.96
N LEU A 198 -3.42 16.62 0.84
CA LEU A 198 -3.53 15.89 -0.42
C LEU A 198 -2.21 15.13 -0.67
N LYS A 199 -2.32 13.82 -0.92
CA LYS A 199 -1.18 12.96 -1.23
C LYS A 199 -0.84 13.06 -2.73
N LEU A 200 -0.17 14.16 -3.09
CA LEU A 200 0.27 14.47 -4.44
C LEU A 200 1.76 14.80 -4.43
N ILE A 201 2.46 14.48 -5.52
CA ILE A 201 3.87 14.84 -5.71
C ILE A 201 4.06 16.35 -5.56
N LEU A 202 3.19 17.15 -6.16
CA LEU A 202 3.20 18.61 -6.06
C LEU A 202 3.13 19.11 -4.62
N SER A 203 2.23 18.52 -3.80
CA SER A 203 2.10 18.88 -2.38
C SER A 203 3.41 18.60 -1.63
N GLY A 204 4.04 17.45 -1.87
CA GLY A 204 5.31 17.08 -1.26
C GLY A 204 6.46 18.05 -1.61
N PHE A 205 6.54 18.50 -2.86
CA PHE A 205 7.53 19.50 -3.26
C PHE A 205 7.28 20.87 -2.61
N HIS A 206 6.02 21.30 -2.53
CA HIS A 206 5.66 22.53 -1.81
C HIS A 206 6.06 22.45 -0.33
N GLU A 207 5.73 21.35 0.33
CA GLU A 207 6.11 21.10 1.72
C GLU A 207 7.62 21.13 1.92
N ALA A 208 8.38 20.54 0.98
CA ALA A 208 9.85 20.56 1.01
C ALA A 208 10.40 21.98 0.92
N ALA A 209 9.85 22.83 0.06
CA ALA A 209 10.30 24.21 -0.09
C ALA A 209 10.10 25.00 1.22
N ILE A 210 8.92 24.91 1.83
CA ILE A 210 8.59 25.57 3.09
C ILE A 210 9.50 25.05 4.23
N MET A 211 9.63 23.74 4.33
CA MET A 211 10.49 23.09 5.32
C MET A 211 11.95 23.54 5.21
N CYS A 212 12.50 23.59 3.99
CA CYS A 212 13.88 24.05 3.76
C CYS A 212 14.10 25.49 4.23
N HIS A 213 13.12 26.36 4.01
CA HIS A 213 13.18 27.75 4.47
C HIS A 213 13.22 27.83 6.01
N SER A 214 12.37 27.06 6.70
CA SER A 214 12.36 27.00 8.16
C SER A 214 13.65 26.36 8.71
N ALA A 215 14.08 25.23 8.16
CA ALA A 215 15.28 24.53 8.57
C ALA A 215 16.55 25.39 8.43
N TYR A 216 16.63 26.26 7.42
CA TYR A 216 17.76 27.17 7.24
C TYR A 216 17.97 28.08 8.44
N GLN A 217 16.90 28.57 9.06
CA GLN A 217 16.97 29.43 10.23
C GLN A 217 17.52 28.71 11.47
N ILE A 218 17.15 27.44 11.64
CA ILE A 218 17.69 26.59 12.72
C ILE A 218 19.18 26.29 12.50
N ILE A 219 19.56 26.02 11.26
CA ILE A 219 20.95 25.67 10.91
C ILE A 219 21.86 26.90 10.99
N ASN A 220 21.35 28.09 10.62
CA ASN A 220 22.08 29.36 10.52
C ASN A 220 21.40 30.47 11.34
N PRO A 221 21.40 30.38 12.68
CA PRO A 221 20.73 31.34 13.52
C PRO A 221 21.29 32.75 13.29
N GLY A 222 20.41 33.72 13.12
CA GLY A 222 20.78 35.14 12.91
C GLY A 222 21.21 35.50 11.49
N LYS A 223 21.32 34.55 10.56
CA LYS A 223 21.62 34.90 9.14
C LYS A 223 20.31 35.19 8.40
N LYS A 224 20.29 36.30 7.67
CA LYS A 224 19.18 36.63 6.79
C LYS A 224 19.15 35.66 5.61
N HIS A 225 18.02 34.97 5.42
CA HIS A 225 17.77 34.18 4.22
C HIS A 225 17.25 35.12 3.12
N VAL A 226 17.92 35.13 1.99
CA VAL A 226 17.50 35.86 0.79
C VAL A 226 17.12 34.80 -0.23
N LEU A 227 15.84 34.75 -0.61
CA LEU A 227 15.34 33.95 -1.72
C LEU A 227 15.64 34.66 -3.04
#